data_118abeaf4463f68d7357546b7a11368f
#
_entry.id   118abeaf4463f68d7357546b7a11368f
#
_cell.length_a   1.000
_cell.length_b   1.000
_cell.length_c   1.000
_cell.angle_alpha   90.00
_cell.angle_beta   90.00
_cell.angle_gamma   90.00
#
_symmetry.space_group_name_H-M   'P 1'
#
loop_
_entity.id
_entity.type
_entity.pdbx_description
1 polymer ?
#
loop_
_entity_poly.entity_id
_entity_poly.type
_entity_poly.pdbx_seq_one_letter_code
_entity_poly.pdbx_strand_id
1 'polypeptide(L)'
;MEASARLYTLNYNEVKTYMWAAIFVVCNLVLPQVFHLIPQGGIIFAPLSLVILAGAYKFGWRVGLIAALASPLVNHLLTGMPAWNVLPVMTFKLAMLALTAGFTAQHFKKVTLLLLIGVVLVAELTGGLGELALTGGIEATVQDFTIGWPGLLLQIIGAYLVCKYL
;
A
#
# COMPACT_ATOMS: atom_id res chain seq x y z
N MET A 1 6.64 8.27 -20.22
CA MET A 1 7.35 9.31 -19.46
C MET A 1 8.19 8.60 -18.39
N GLU A 2 9.51 8.65 -18.50
CA GLU A 2 10.42 8.18 -17.46
C GLU A 2 10.72 9.36 -16.54
N ALA A 3 10.39 9.24 -15.25
CA ALA A 3 10.78 10.23 -14.26
C ALA A 3 12.11 9.78 -13.65
N SER A 4 13.11 10.66 -13.68
CA SER A 4 14.35 10.49 -12.93
C SER A 4 14.03 10.73 -11.44
N ALA A 5 13.51 9.72 -10.78
CA ALA A 5 13.19 9.77 -9.36
C ALA A 5 14.35 9.19 -8.55
N ARG A 6 14.76 9.87 -7.48
CA ARG A 6 15.69 9.28 -6.50
C ARG A 6 14.96 8.20 -5.70
N LEU A 7 15.30 6.94 -5.96
CA LEU A 7 14.79 5.79 -5.20
C LEU A 7 15.83 5.40 -4.16
N TYR A 8 15.37 5.16 -2.94
CA TYR A 8 16.22 4.78 -1.81
C TYR A 8 16.00 3.31 -1.48
N THR A 9 17.04 2.65 -0.99
CA THR A 9 16.97 1.29 -0.46
C THR A 9 17.49 1.32 0.97
N LEU A 10 16.61 1.72 1.89
CA LEU A 10 16.95 1.81 3.30
C LEU A 10 17.02 0.43 3.95
N ASN A 11 17.98 0.23 4.85
CA ASN A 11 18.19 -1.03 5.56
C ASN A 11 17.64 -0.97 6.99
N TYR A 12 17.38 -2.14 7.60
CA TYR A 12 16.90 -2.21 8.99
C TYR A 12 17.84 -1.60 10.02
N ASN A 13 19.14 -1.50 9.72
CA ASN A 13 20.14 -0.88 10.62
C ASN A 13 20.12 0.66 10.56
N GLU A 14 19.34 1.25 9.66
CA GLU A 14 19.26 2.69 9.49
C GLU A 14 18.09 3.27 10.27
N VAL A 15 18.33 4.25 11.14
CA VAL A 15 17.27 4.98 11.87
C VAL A 15 16.24 5.59 10.90
N LYS A 16 16.69 6.03 9.72
CA LYS A 16 15.83 6.58 8.66
C LYS A 16 14.74 5.62 8.22
N THR A 17 14.97 4.30 8.25
CA THR A 17 13.97 3.28 7.91
C THR A 17 12.76 3.39 8.83
N TYR A 18 13.00 3.45 10.13
CA TYR A 18 11.94 3.52 11.14
C TYR A 18 11.26 4.89 11.16
N MET A 19 12.03 5.95 10.93
CA MET A 19 11.49 7.31 10.83
C MET A 19 10.51 7.42 9.67
N TRP A 20 10.87 6.97 8.47
CA TRP A 20 9.97 6.98 7.31
C TRP A 20 8.79 6.03 7.47
N ALA A 21 9.02 4.83 8.04
CA ALA A 21 7.91 3.91 8.34
C ALA A 21 6.91 4.55 9.32
N ALA A 22 7.37 5.22 10.37
CA ALA A 22 6.51 5.93 11.31
C ALA A 22 5.71 7.07 10.64
N ILE A 23 6.36 7.85 9.77
CA ILE A 23 5.67 8.89 8.98
C ILE A 23 4.55 8.26 8.13
N PHE A 24 4.80 7.14 7.45
CA PHE A 24 3.79 6.46 6.64
C PHE A 24 2.68 5.85 7.48
N VAL A 25 2.97 5.35 8.69
CA VAL A 25 1.93 4.90 9.63
C VAL A 25 1.03 6.06 10.04
N VAL A 26 1.60 7.22 10.35
CA VAL A 26 0.82 8.44 10.67
C VAL A 26 -0.01 8.90 9.47
N CYS A 27 0.56 8.91 8.27
CA CYS A 27 -0.21 9.20 7.05
C CYS A 27 -1.37 8.21 6.87
N ASN A 28 -1.13 6.93 7.11
CA ASN A 28 -2.14 5.87 7.04
C ASN A 28 -3.18 5.92 8.18
N LEU A 29 -2.92 6.64 9.24
CA LEU A 29 -3.91 6.93 10.27
C LEU A 29 -4.81 8.10 9.86
N VAL A 30 -4.22 9.15 9.29
CA VAL A 30 -4.93 10.41 8.95
C VAL A 30 -5.74 10.28 7.65
N LEU A 31 -5.13 9.72 6.59
CA LEU A 31 -5.79 9.65 5.27
C LEU A 31 -7.14 8.92 5.30
N PRO A 32 -7.28 7.73 5.90
CA PRO A 32 -8.57 7.04 5.94
C PRO A 32 -9.67 7.86 6.61
N GLN A 33 -9.35 8.67 7.62
CA GLN A 33 -10.33 9.52 8.30
C GLN A 33 -10.94 10.55 7.34
N VAL A 34 -10.13 11.09 6.43
CA VAL A 34 -10.62 12.02 5.40
C VAL A 34 -11.54 11.32 4.41
N PHE A 35 -11.17 10.10 3.98
CA PHE A 35 -11.97 9.32 3.04
C PHE A 35 -13.25 8.75 3.66
N HIS A 36 -13.28 8.53 4.97
CA HIS A 36 -14.50 8.10 5.68
C HIS A 36 -15.59 9.16 5.72
N LEU A 37 -15.29 10.42 5.41
CA LEU A 37 -16.31 11.46 5.21
C LEU A 37 -17.18 11.19 3.98
N ILE A 38 -16.71 10.32 3.06
CA ILE A 38 -17.45 9.89 1.87
C ILE A 38 -18.03 8.51 2.15
N PRO A 39 -19.33 8.26 1.88
CA PRO A 39 -19.92 6.94 2.04
C PRO A 39 -19.09 5.88 1.30
N GLN A 40 -18.68 4.81 2.00
CA GLN A 40 -17.82 3.74 1.49
C GLN A 40 -16.43 4.19 0.98
N GLY A 41 -16.01 5.42 1.28
CA GLY A 41 -14.76 5.99 0.76
C GLY A 41 -13.51 5.20 1.11
N GLY A 42 -13.49 4.52 2.24
CA GLY A 42 -12.40 3.63 2.63
C GLY A 42 -12.23 2.44 1.69
N ILE A 43 -13.33 1.88 1.18
CA ILE A 43 -13.34 0.75 0.22
C ILE A 43 -13.04 1.26 -1.19
N ILE A 44 -13.71 2.35 -1.59
CA ILE A 44 -13.60 2.91 -2.95
C ILE A 44 -12.18 3.40 -3.23
N PHE A 45 -11.55 4.08 -2.29
CA PHE A 45 -10.26 4.76 -2.51
C PHE A 45 -9.04 4.02 -1.95
N ALA A 46 -9.24 3.04 -1.08
CA ALA A 46 -8.18 2.23 -0.46
C ALA A 46 -6.94 3.06 -0.04
N PRO A 47 -7.10 4.12 0.79
CA PRO A 47 -6.05 5.11 1.05
C PRO A 47 -4.77 4.54 1.68
N LEU A 48 -4.88 3.43 2.43
CA LEU A 48 -3.72 2.76 3.00
C LEU A 48 -2.80 2.21 1.90
N SER A 49 -3.37 1.65 0.84
CA SER A 49 -2.60 1.08 -0.27
C SER A 49 -1.79 2.13 -1.00
N LEU A 50 -2.33 3.34 -1.19
CA LEU A 50 -1.62 4.46 -1.80
C LEU A 50 -0.32 4.78 -1.05
N VAL A 51 -0.41 4.94 0.27
CA VAL A 51 0.74 5.32 1.12
C VAL A 51 1.77 4.22 1.18
N ILE A 52 1.32 2.95 1.28
CA ILE A 52 2.22 1.80 1.29
C ILE A 52 2.94 1.65 -0.05
N LEU A 53 2.22 1.75 -1.17
CA LEU A 53 2.81 1.70 -2.51
C LEU A 53 3.87 2.79 -2.70
N ALA A 54 3.55 4.03 -2.39
CA ALA A 54 4.46 5.16 -2.51
C ALA A 54 5.69 5.00 -1.60
N GLY A 55 5.48 4.62 -0.33
CA GLY A 55 6.52 4.42 0.65
C GLY A 55 7.47 3.28 0.28
N ALA A 56 6.93 2.13 -0.08
CA ALA A 56 7.72 0.96 -0.46
C ALA A 56 8.50 1.19 -1.76
N TYR A 57 7.88 1.83 -2.75
CA TYR A 57 8.53 2.11 -4.02
C TYR A 57 9.66 3.14 -3.88
N LYS A 58 9.43 4.20 -3.07
CA LYS A 58 10.38 5.31 -2.88
C LYS A 58 11.54 4.97 -1.94
N PHE A 59 11.24 4.34 -0.80
CA PHE A 59 12.20 4.14 0.30
C PHE A 59 12.63 2.68 0.48
N GLY A 60 12.04 1.77 -0.29
CA GLY A 60 12.35 0.35 -0.28
C GLY A 60 11.34 -0.51 0.48
N TRP A 61 11.34 -1.80 0.14
CA TRP A 61 10.37 -2.76 0.68
C TRP A 61 10.36 -2.87 2.21
N ARG A 62 11.50 -2.62 2.88
CA ARG A 62 11.61 -2.70 4.35
C ARG A 62 10.77 -1.63 5.04
N VAL A 63 10.86 -0.39 4.55
CA VAL A 63 10.04 0.73 5.04
C VAL A 63 8.56 0.44 4.79
N GLY A 64 8.24 0.02 3.55
CA GLY A 64 6.87 -0.34 3.17
C GLY A 64 6.30 -1.48 3.99
N LEU A 65 7.09 -2.53 4.26
CA LEU A 65 6.65 -3.70 5.02
C LEU A 65 6.35 -3.34 6.49
N ILE A 66 7.23 -2.57 7.14
CA ILE A 66 6.97 -2.09 8.51
C ILE A 66 5.67 -1.29 8.55
N ALA A 67 5.49 -0.36 7.60
CA ALA A 67 4.27 0.44 7.53
C ALA A 67 3.03 -0.41 7.20
N ALA A 68 3.15 -1.40 6.31
CA ALA A 68 2.06 -2.30 5.93
C ALA A 68 1.57 -3.18 7.09
N LEU A 69 2.48 -3.63 7.95
CA LEU A 69 2.13 -4.43 9.13
C LEU A 69 1.58 -3.55 10.26
N ALA A 70 2.19 -2.40 10.49
CA ALA A 70 1.83 -1.52 11.60
C ALA A 70 0.54 -0.72 11.34
N SER A 71 0.32 -0.22 10.11
CA SER A 71 -0.79 0.70 9.84
C SER A 71 -2.18 0.11 10.09
N PRO A 72 -2.55 -1.09 9.61
CA PRO A 72 -3.87 -1.65 9.87
C PRO A 72 -4.09 -1.92 11.36
N LEU A 73 -3.06 -2.37 12.06
CA LEU A 73 -3.12 -2.65 13.49
C LEU A 73 -3.31 -1.37 14.31
N VAL A 74 -2.53 -0.33 14.02
CA VAL A 74 -2.66 0.98 14.69
C VAL A 74 -4.03 1.61 14.41
N ASN A 75 -4.50 1.54 13.16
CA ASN A 75 -5.85 2.02 12.81
C ASN A 75 -6.92 1.25 13.59
N HIS A 76 -6.84 -0.09 13.64
CA HIS A 76 -7.79 -0.90 14.41
C HIS A 76 -7.81 -0.51 15.89
N LEU A 77 -6.65 -0.36 16.52
CA LEU A 77 -6.55 -0.02 17.94
C LEU A 77 -7.09 1.38 18.28
N LEU A 78 -6.93 2.35 17.36
CA LEU A 78 -7.32 3.74 17.61
C LEU A 78 -8.74 4.07 17.15
N THR A 79 -9.21 3.43 16.08
CA THR A 79 -10.50 3.77 15.44
C THR A 79 -11.49 2.60 15.39
N GLY A 80 -11.05 1.39 15.75
CA GLY A 80 -11.83 0.16 15.59
C GLY A 80 -11.92 -0.34 14.14
N MET A 81 -11.25 0.31 13.19
CA MET A 81 -11.28 -0.06 11.77
C MET A 81 -9.86 -0.29 11.22
N PRO A 82 -9.65 -1.28 10.35
CA PRO A 82 -10.61 -2.27 9.85
C PRO A 82 -11.14 -3.22 10.93
N ALA A 83 -12.30 -3.84 10.71
CA ALA A 83 -12.84 -4.83 11.63
C ALA A 83 -11.88 -6.01 11.81
N TRP A 84 -11.89 -6.65 12.97
CA TRP A 84 -10.93 -7.71 13.34
C TRP A 84 -10.87 -8.87 12.35
N ASN A 85 -12.01 -9.25 11.77
CA ASN A 85 -12.11 -10.31 10.77
C ASN A 85 -11.47 -9.94 9.41
N VAL A 86 -11.40 -8.66 9.07
CA VAL A 86 -10.79 -8.15 7.81
C VAL A 86 -9.30 -7.89 7.98
N LEU A 87 -8.86 -7.62 9.21
CA LEU A 87 -7.49 -7.17 9.52
C LEU A 87 -6.40 -8.12 8.99
N PRO A 88 -6.47 -9.46 9.14
CA PRO A 88 -5.44 -10.37 8.63
C PRO A 88 -5.31 -10.32 7.11
N VAL A 89 -6.43 -10.35 6.38
CA VAL A 89 -6.45 -10.29 4.91
C VAL A 89 -5.88 -8.97 4.43
N MET A 90 -6.34 -7.86 5.00
CA MET A 90 -5.88 -6.52 4.66
C MET A 90 -4.37 -6.35 4.91
N THR A 91 -3.89 -6.80 6.08
CA THR A 91 -2.47 -6.74 6.41
C THR A 91 -1.64 -7.56 5.45
N PHE A 92 -2.10 -8.76 5.07
CA PHE A 92 -1.43 -9.61 4.08
C PHE A 92 -1.37 -8.91 2.70
N LYS A 93 -2.49 -8.37 2.21
CA LYS A 93 -2.54 -7.65 0.92
C LYS A 93 -1.58 -6.45 0.89
N LEU A 94 -1.55 -5.65 1.96
CA LEU A 94 -0.63 -4.51 2.08
C LEU A 94 0.83 -4.96 2.15
N ALA A 95 1.13 -6.07 2.83
CA ALA A 95 2.48 -6.63 2.87
C ALA A 95 2.94 -7.10 1.48
N MET A 96 2.08 -7.78 0.72
CA MET A 96 2.37 -8.19 -0.66
C MET A 96 2.57 -6.98 -1.57
N LEU A 97 1.77 -5.92 -1.41
CA LEU A 97 1.96 -4.66 -2.13
C LEU A 97 3.31 -4.01 -1.80
N ALA A 98 3.70 -3.97 -0.54
CA ALA A 98 4.99 -3.41 -0.12
C ALA A 98 6.17 -4.19 -0.69
N LEU A 99 6.11 -5.52 -0.68
CA LEU A 99 7.16 -6.39 -1.22
C LEU A 99 7.28 -6.22 -2.74
N THR A 100 6.19 -6.36 -3.47
CA THR A 100 6.18 -6.22 -4.94
C THR A 100 6.64 -4.84 -5.38
N ALA A 101 6.17 -3.77 -4.72
CA ALA A 101 6.58 -2.40 -5.00
C ALA A 101 8.08 -2.18 -4.76
N GLY A 102 8.57 -2.56 -3.60
CA GLY A 102 9.96 -2.34 -3.23
C GLY A 102 10.95 -3.19 -4.04
N PHE A 103 10.63 -4.45 -4.34
CA PHE A 103 11.47 -5.28 -5.20
C PHE A 103 11.49 -4.76 -6.65
N THR A 104 10.35 -4.35 -7.18
CA THR A 104 10.27 -3.74 -8.52
C THR A 104 11.11 -2.45 -8.58
N ALA A 105 11.01 -1.59 -7.56
CA ALA A 105 11.80 -0.36 -7.49
C ALA A 105 13.31 -0.64 -7.45
N GLN A 106 13.74 -1.66 -6.69
CA GLN A 106 15.15 -2.06 -6.60
C GLN A 106 15.69 -2.64 -7.91
N HIS A 107 14.87 -3.43 -8.61
CA HIS A 107 15.27 -4.09 -9.85
C HIS A 107 15.35 -3.10 -11.02
N PHE A 108 14.29 -2.33 -11.23
CA PHE A 108 14.20 -1.42 -12.39
C PHE A 108 14.83 -0.05 -12.16
N LYS A 109 15.00 0.40 -10.92
CA LYS A 109 15.59 1.69 -10.51
C LYS A 109 14.99 2.91 -11.21
N LYS A 110 13.75 2.81 -11.66
CA LYS A 110 12.98 3.86 -12.33
C LYS A 110 11.52 3.80 -11.95
N VAL A 111 10.82 4.93 -12.12
CA VAL A 111 9.38 5.05 -11.89
C VAL A 111 8.68 5.27 -13.20
N THR A 112 7.78 4.36 -13.56
CA THR A 112 6.87 4.51 -14.71
C THR A 112 5.48 4.05 -14.32
N LEU A 113 4.46 4.63 -14.94
CA LEU A 113 3.07 4.20 -14.71
C LEU A 113 2.88 2.71 -15.02
N LEU A 114 3.52 2.22 -16.09
CA LEU A 114 3.42 0.81 -16.49
C LEU A 114 3.97 -0.14 -15.39
N LEU A 115 5.11 0.21 -14.77
CA LEU A 115 5.65 -0.58 -13.65
C LEU A 115 4.73 -0.55 -12.45
N LEU A 116 4.15 0.61 -12.12
CA LEU A 116 3.22 0.72 -11.00
C LEU A 116 1.93 -0.06 -11.25
N ILE A 117 1.39 -0.04 -12.48
CA ILE A 117 0.26 -0.90 -12.87
C ILE A 117 0.62 -2.37 -12.66
N GLY A 118 1.78 -2.80 -13.16
CA GLY A 118 2.25 -4.18 -12.98
C GLY A 118 2.39 -4.57 -11.49
N VAL A 119 2.95 -3.68 -10.68
CA VAL A 119 3.07 -3.87 -9.22
C VAL A 119 1.71 -4.08 -8.57
N VAL A 120 0.74 -3.20 -8.86
CA VAL A 120 -0.59 -3.28 -8.28
C VAL A 120 -1.29 -4.57 -8.72
N LEU A 121 -1.26 -4.92 -10.01
CA LEU A 121 -1.87 -6.16 -10.50
C LEU A 121 -1.26 -7.41 -9.85
N VAL A 122 0.07 -7.49 -9.74
CA VAL A 122 0.74 -8.63 -9.07
C VAL A 122 0.39 -8.66 -7.59
N ALA A 123 0.35 -7.51 -6.92
CA ALA A 123 -0.04 -7.42 -5.51
C ALA A 123 -1.48 -7.86 -5.27
N GLU A 124 -2.43 -7.44 -6.13
CA GLU A 124 -3.84 -7.86 -6.04
C GLU A 124 -3.99 -9.37 -6.29
N LEU A 125 -3.30 -9.93 -7.29
CA LEU A 125 -3.34 -11.37 -7.57
C LEU A 125 -2.76 -12.18 -6.40
N THR A 126 -1.58 -11.81 -5.90
CA THR A 126 -0.95 -12.51 -4.77
C THR A 126 -1.71 -12.29 -3.46
N GLY A 127 -2.28 -11.10 -3.27
CA GLY A 127 -3.16 -10.76 -2.17
C GLY A 127 -4.45 -11.56 -2.20
N GLY A 128 -5.06 -11.73 -3.38
CA GLY A 128 -6.26 -12.56 -3.58
C GLY A 128 -6.01 -14.04 -3.30
N LEU A 129 -4.84 -14.57 -3.71
CA LEU A 129 -4.46 -15.94 -3.33
C LEU A 129 -4.30 -16.10 -1.82
N GLY A 130 -3.75 -15.09 -1.14
CA GLY A 130 -3.66 -15.08 0.32
C GLY A 130 -5.03 -14.97 0.99
N GLU A 131 -5.94 -14.16 0.45
CA GLU A 131 -7.32 -14.07 0.91
C GLU A 131 -8.02 -15.43 0.79
N LEU A 132 -7.91 -16.08 -0.37
CA LEU A 132 -8.47 -17.42 -0.59
C LEU A 132 -7.93 -18.44 0.43
N ALA A 133 -6.64 -18.40 0.73
CA ALA A 133 -6.01 -19.29 1.70
C ALA A 133 -6.45 -19.02 3.16
N LEU A 134 -6.73 -17.75 3.50
CA LEU A 134 -7.09 -17.34 4.87
C LEU A 134 -8.58 -17.46 5.15
N THR A 135 -9.44 -17.22 4.15
CA THR A 135 -10.90 -17.11 4.32
C THR A 135 -11.69 -18.16 3.55
N GLY A 136 -11.08 -18.80 2.57
CA GLY A 136 -11.75 -19.72 1.64
C GLY A 136 -12.53 -19.01 0.51
N GLY A 137 -12.45 -17.67 0.42
CA GLY A 137 -13.12 -16.86 -0.61
C GLY A 137 -12.18 -15.79 -1.20
N ILE A 138 -12.69 -15.03 -2.16
CA ILE A 138 -11.98 -13.93 -2.82
C ILE A 138 -12.84 -12.66 -2.88
N GLU A 139 -13.74 -12.50 -1.93
CA GLU A 139 -14.76 -11.43 -1.94
C GLU A 139 -14.11 -10.04 -1.86
N ALA A 140 -13.09 -9.86 -1.00
CA ALA A 140 -12.38 -8.59 -0.88
C ALA A 140 -11.61 -8.27 -2.17
N THR A 141 -10.99 -9.26 -2.81
CA THR A 141 -10.29 -9.06 -4.08
C THR A 141 -11.28 -8.69 -5.21
N VAL A 142 -12.43 -9.36 -5.29
CA VAL A 142 -13.48 -8.99 -6.25
C VAL A 142 -14.00 -7.58 -5.98
N GLN A 143 -14.16 -7.21 -4.72
CA GLN A 143 -14.56 -5.86 -4.32
C GLN A 143 -13.55 -4.79 -4.73
N ASP A 144 -12.25 -5.05 -4.60
CA ASP A 144 -11.20 -4.13 -5.03
C ASP A 144 -11.26 -3.82 -6.54
N PHE A 145 -11.60 -4.82 -7.37
CA PHE A 145 -11.75 -4.60 -8.81
C PHE A 145 -13.10 -4.03 -9.22
N THR A 146 -14.18 -4.32 -8.50
CA THR A 146 -15.53 -3.90 -8.88
C THR A 146 -15.91 -2.54 -8.32
N ILE A 147 -15.63 -2.30 -7.05
CA ILE A 147 -15.97 -1.06 -6.33
C ILE A 147 -14.71 -0.20 -6.10
N GLY A 148 -13.59 -0.84 -5.80
CA GLY A 148 -12.32 -0.20 -5.45
C GLY A 148 -11.46 0.25 -6.65
N TRP A 149 -11.90 0.07 -7.90
CA TRP A 149 -11.12 0.48 -9.07
C TRP A 149 -10.69 1.96 -9.07
N PRO A 150 -11.46 2.94 -8.52
CA PRO A 150 -10.98 4.31 -8.40
C PRO A 150 -9.78 4.41 -7.44
N GLY A 151 -9.76 3.59 -6.38
CA GLY A 151 -8.63 3.46 -5.47
C GLY A 151 -7.40 2.86 -6.14
N LEU A 152 -7.58 1.84 -7.00
CA LEU A 152 -6.48 1.28 -7.79
C LEU A 152 -5.85 2.33 -8.71
N LEU A 153 -6.66 3.19 -9.34
CA LEU A 153 -6.14 4.31 -10.13
C LEU A 153 -5.47 5.37 -9.26
N LEU A 154 -6.10 5.74 -8.14
CA LEU A 154 -5.58 6.73 -7.21
C LEU A 154 -4.22 6.33 -6.66
N GLN A 155 -4.05 5.07 -6.25
CA GLN A 155 -2.76 4.60 -5.73
C GLN A 155 -1.67 4.58 -6.80
N ILE A 156 -1.97 4.23 -8.05
CA ILE A 156 -1.00 4.24 -9.16
C ILE A 156 -0.56 5.67 -9.48
N ILE A 157 -1.52 6.57 -9.71
CA ILE A 157 -1.23 7.98 -10.06
C ILE A 157 -0.60 8.69 -8.87
N GLY A 158 -1.14 8.53 -7.67
CA GLY A 158 -0.63 9.15 -6.45
C GLY A 158 0.79 8.68 -6.11
N ALA A 159 1.06 7.37 -6.18
CA ALA A 159 2.41 6.85 -5.97
C ALA A 159 3.39 7.35 -7.04
N TYR A 160 2.97 7.45 -8.31
CA TYR A 160 3.79 8.04 -9.36
C TYR A 160 4.18 9.49 -9.03
N LEU A 161 3.20 10.31 -8.64
CA LEU A 161 3.43 11.71 -8.28
C LEU A 161 4.33 11.83 -7.05
N VAL A 162 4.07 11.08 -5.99
CA VAL A 162 4.91 11.05 -4.79
C VAL A 162 6.33 10.65 -5.12
N CYS A 163 6.54 9.58 -5.89
CA CYS A 163 7.88 9.13 -6.25
C CYS A 163 8.62 10.12 -7.14
N LYS A 164 7.91 10.89 -7.95
CA LYS A 164 8.49 11.87 -8.87
C LYS A 164 8.88 13.18 -8.19
N TYR A 165 8.05 13.67 -7.25
CA TYR A 165 8.20 15.02 -6.68
C TYR A 165 8.74 15.04 -5.25
N LEU A 166 8.67 13.94 -4.52
CA LEU A 166 9.29 13.78 -3.21
C LEU A 166 10.74 13.31 -3.33
#